data_ede865944e7481c7b18f1e8dfa4b2645
#
_entry.id   ede865944e7481c7b18f1e8dfa4b2645
#
_cell.length_a   1.000
_cell.length_b   1.000
_cell.length_c   1.000
_cell.angle_alpha   90.00
_cell.angle_beta   90.00
_cell.angle_gamma   90.00
#
_symmetry.space_group_name_H-M   'P 1'
#
loop_
_entity.id
_entity.type
_entity.pdbx_description
1 polymer ?
#
loop_
_entity_poly.entity_id
_entity_poly.type
_entity_poly.pdbx_seq_one_letter_code
_entity_poly.pdbx_strand_id
1 'polypeptide(L)'
;YPRNNFRFINQMNTYFVTATFKNVALMGAAYDLFLKVVEDGTLNDEFEGFKVLGRYHASYSNNVYIIVQASAGIKMTEHFAPWKVKFDIDFDIKPVMTDDEKVAEHKLVGSLMAAEQKMGFSG
;
A
#
# COMPACT_ATOMS: atom_id res chain seq x y z
N TYR A 1 -6.91 -11.52 -25.30
CA TYR A 1 -8.19 -10.87 -25.27
C TYR A 1 -8.05 -9.47 -24.70
N PRO A 2 -8.29 -8.43 -25.52
CA PRO A 2 -7.93 -7.05 -25.13
C PRO A 2 -8.59 -6.59 -23.83
N ARG A 3 -9.83 -6.95 -23.59
CA ARG A 3 -10.53 -6.53 -22.40
C ARG A 3 -9.90 -7.09 -21.14
N ASN A 4 -9.49 -8.34 -21.18
CA ASN A 4 -8.85 -8.96 -20.02
C ASN A 4 -7.48 -8.35 -19.77
N ASN A 5 -6.72 -8.08 -20.83
CA ASN A 5 -5.43 -7.42 -20.71
C ASN A 5 -5.59 -6.02 -20.11
N PHE A 6 -6.60 -5.30 -20.55
CA PHE A 6 -6.89 -3.99 -20.02
C PHE A 6 -7.20 -4.05 -18.52
N ARG A 7 -7.97 -5.03 -18.08
CA ARG A 7 -8.26 -5.21 -16.66
C ARG A 7 -7.01 -5.44 -15.85
N PHE A 8 -6.11 -6.32 -16.32
CA PHE A 8 -4.88 -6.59 -15.60
C PHE A 8 -4.00 -5.35 -15.50
N ILE A 9 -3.93 -4.57 -16.57
CA ILE A 9 -3.14 -3.36 -16.59
C ILE A 9 -3.66 -2.35 -15.58
N ASN A 10 -4.99 -2.27 -15.42
CA ASN A 10 -5.61 -1.30 -14.53
C ASN A 10 -5.90 -1.85 -13.14
N GLN A 11 -5.64 -3.13 -12.92
CA GLN A 11 -5.91 -3.72 -11.62
C GLN A 11 -4.85 -3.29 -10.63
N MET A 12 -5.30 -2.72 -9.52
CA MET A 12 -4.42 -2.31 -8.45
C MET A 12 -4.87 -2.93 -7.14
N ASN A 13 -3.92 -3.31 -6.32
CA ASN A 13 -4.18 -3.81 -4.99
C ASN A 13 -4.07 -2.66 -4.00
N THR A 14 -4.76 -2.77 -2.89
CA THR A 14 -4.75 -1.77 -1.84
C THR A 14 -3.84 -2.21 -0.70
N TYR A 15 -3.04 -1.28 -0.20
CA TYR A 15 -2.11 -1.54 0.89
C TYR A 15 -2.25 -0.51 1.98
N PHE A 16 -2.13 -0.96 3.21
CA PHE A 16 -2.03 -0.09 4.37
C PHE A 16 -0.56 0.00 4.78
N VAL A 17 -0.02 1.20 4.74
CA VAL A 17 1.40 1.44 5.01
C VAL A 17 1.53 2.21 6.32
N THR A 18 2.35 1.69 7.21
CA THR A 18 2.73 2.41 8.43
C THR A 18 4.20 2.80 8.31
N ALA A 19 4.46 4.09 8.26
CA ALA A 19 5.81 4.63 8.27
C ALA A 19 6.16 5.04 9.70
N THR A 20 7.30 4.60 10.20
CA THR A 20 7.76 4.91 11.54
C THR A 20 9.12 5.60 11.48
N PHE A 21 9.21 6.78 12.06
CA PHE A 21 10.48 7.48 12.19
C PHE A 21 11.26 6.87 13.36
N LYS A 22 12.33 6.16 13.03
CA LYS A 22 13.19 5.54 14.05
C LYS A 22 14.16 6.55 14.66
N ASN A 23 14.46 7.60 13.93
CA ASN A 23 15.40 8.64 14.37
C ASN A 23 14.69 9.99 14.39
N VAL A 24 14.37 10.45 15.59
CA VAL A 24 13.65 11.72 15.78
C VAL A 24 14.43 12.91 15.23
N ALA A 25 15.75 12.83 15.26
CA ALA A 25 16.58 13.93 14.74
C ALA A 25 16.41 14.09 13.22
N LEU A 26 16.12 12.99 12.51
CA LEU A 26 15.88 13.05 11.06
C LEU A 26 14.43 13.38 10.72
N MET A 27 13.51 13.25 11.66
CA MET A 27 12.10 13.50 11.43
C MET A 27 11.85 14.95 11.03
N GLY A 28 12.50 15.90 11.70
CA GLY A 28 12.37 17.31 11.36
C GLY A 28 12.80 17.59 9.94
N ALA A 29 13.96 17.06 9.54
CA ALA A 29 14.45 17.21 8.18
C ALA A 29 13.52 16.57 7.14
N ALA A 30 12.93 15.43 7.49
CA ALA A 30 11.97 14.77 6.61
C ALA A 30 10.73 15.63 6.38
N TYR A 31 10.20 16.24 7.44
CA TYR A 31 9.03 17.11 7.31
C TYR A 31 9.38 18.44 6.63
N ASP A 32 10.59 18.94 6.78
CA ASP A 32 11.03 20.11 6.02
C ASP A 32 10.98 19.82 4.51
N LEU A 33 11.49 18.65 4.10
CA LEU A 33 11.41 18.25 2.70
C LEU A 33 9.96 17.99 2.27
N PHE A 34 9.16 17.35 3.13
CA PHE A 34 7.76 17.08 2.84
C PHE A 34 7.00 18.38 2.56
N LEU A 35 7.19 19.38 3.43
CA LEU A 35 6.58 20.68 3.23
C LEU A 35 6.96 21.29 1.89
N LYS A 36 8.23 21.21 1.55
CA LYS A 36 8.73 21.76 0.29
C LYS A 36 8.10 21.09 -0.92
N VAL A 37 8.06 19.75 -0.95
CA VAL A 37 7.51 19.04 -2.11
C VAL A 37 6.00 19.20 -2.20
N VAL A 38 5.30 19.36 -1.08
CA VAL A 38 3.87 19.68 -1.09
C VAL A 38 3.64 21.06 -1.68
N GLU A 39 4.39 22.05 -1.25
CA GLU A 39 4.26 23.43 -1.76
C GLU A 39 4.64 23.53 -3.23
N ASP A 40 5.67 22.81 -3.65
CA ASP A 40 6.13 22.81 -5.04
C ASP A 40 5.23 21.96 -5.95
N GLY A 41 4.33 21.18 -5.38
CA GLY A 41 3.50 20.27 -6.16
C GLY A 41 4.27 19.10 -6.76
N THR A 42 5.41 18.75 -6.18
CA THR A 42 6.28 17.69 -6.69
C THR A 42 6.21 16.40 -5.88
N LEU A 43 5.30 16.34 -4.92
CA LEU A 43 5.06 15.11 -4.16
C LEU A 43 4.44 14.08 -5.09
N ASN A 44 5.15 12.99 -5.32
CA ASN A 44 4.83 12.02 -6.35
C ASN A 44 3.79 11.00 -5.86
N ASP A 45 2.57 11.48 -5.57
CA ASP A 45 1.50 10.65 -5.00
C ASP A 45 0.70 9.87 -6.02
N GLU A 46 0.88 10.16 -7.29
CA GLU A 46 0.19 9.42 -8.34
C GLU A 46 1.08 9.31 -9.57
N PHE A 47 1.31 8.09 -10.02
CA PHE A 47 2.01 7.81 -11.26
C PHE A 47 1.54 6.46 -11.77
N GLU A 48 2.03 6.02 -12.93
CA GLU A 48 1.57 4.78 -13.52
C GLU A 48 1.72 3.60 -12.57
N GLY A 49 0.58 3.00 -12.22
CA GLY A 49 0.55 1.83 -11.34
C GLY A 49 0.63 2.15 -9.86
N PHE A 50 0.49 3.42 -9.48
CA PHE A 50 0.57 3.81 -8.07
C PHE A 50 -0.30 5.03 -7.77
N LYS A 51 -0.99 5.00 -6.63
CA LYS A 51 -1.79 6.15 -6.17
C LYS A 51 -1.91 6.13 -4.65
N VAL A 52 -1.61 7.27 -4.03
CA VAL A 52 -1.90 7.48 -2.61
C VAL A 52 -3.35 7.88 -2.47
N LEU A 53 -4.12 7.12 -1.69
CA LEU A 53 -5.52 7.42 -1.42
C LEU A 53 -5.68 8.31 -0.20
N GLY A 54 -4.79 8.21 0.77
CA GLY A 54 -4.85 9.02 1.97
C GLY A 54 -3.54 8.94 2.72
N ARG A 55 -3.21 10.01 3.43
CA ARG A 55 -2.02 10.09 4.28
C ARG A 55 -2.39 10.82 5.55
N TYR A 56 -2.07 10.23 6.69
CA TYR A 56 -2.43 10.76 7.99
C TYR A 56 -1.22 10.72 8.91
N HIS A 57 -0.95 11.83 9.58
CA HIS A 57 0.24 12.00 10.41
C HIS A 57 -0.12 11.87 11.88
N ALA A 58 0.44 10.86 12.54
CA ALA A 58 0.25 10.65 13.96
C ALA A 58 1.46 11.24 14.70
N SER A 59 1.42 12.55 14.91
CA SER A 59 2.58 13.32 15.39
C SER A 59 3.08 12.87 16.75
N TYR A 60 2.19 12.39 17.62
CA TYR A 60 2.59 12.00 18.98
C TYR A 60 3.23 10.62 19.05
N SER A 61 3.10 9.81 18.01
CA SER A 61 3.68 8.47 17.98
C SER A 61 4.75 8.29 16.90
N ASN A 62 5.11 9.38 16.21
CA ASN A 62 6.13 9.37 15.15
C ASN A 62 5.79 8.43 14.00
N ASN A 63 4.53 8.30 13.68
CA ASN A 63 4.04 7.44 12.61
C ASN A 63 3.30 8.25 11.55
N VAL A 64 3.34 7.73 10.32
CA VAL A 64 2.48 8.19 9.25
C VAL A 64 1.74 6.98 8.71
N TYR A 65 0.42 7.10 8.58
CA TYR A 65 -0.42 6.04 8.03
C TYR A 65 -0.83 6.42 6.63
N ILE A 66 -0.59 5.52 5.68
CA ILE A 66 -0.80 5.83 4.27
C ILE A 66 -1.59 4.69 3.65
N ILE A 67 -2.65 5.02 2.92
CA ILE A 67 -3.41 4.03 2.16
C ILE A 67 -3.07 4.25 0.70
N VAL A 68 -2.58 3.20 0.04
CA VAL A 68 -2.14 3.29 -1.35
C VAL A 68 -2.73 2.18 -2.20
N GLN A 69 -2.82 2.45 -3.48
CA GLN A 69 -3.07 1.42 -4.49
C GLN A 69 -1.83 1.27 -5.35
N ALA A 70 -1.44 0.04 -5.63
CA ALA A 70 -0.28 -0.24 -6.46
C ALA A 70 -0.50 -1.50 -7.28
N SER A 71 0.00 -1.49 -8.51
CA SER A 71 -0.10 -2.64 -9.41
C SER A 71 0.95 -3.71 -9.10
N ALA A 72 2.04 -3.33 -8.46
CA ALA A 72 3.13 -4.25 -8.09
C ALA A 72 3.95 -3.65 -6.96
N GLY A 73 4.67 -4.51 -6.24
CA GLY A 73 5.49 -4.07 -5.10
C GLY A 73 6.56 -3.07 -5.47
N ILE A 74 7.13 -3.17 -6.67
CA ILE A 74 8.17 -2.25 -7.13
C ILE A 74 7.67 -0.80 -7.17
N LYS A 75 6.38 -0.60 -7.38
CA LYS A 75 5.80 0.75 -7.39
C LYS A 75 5.87 1.40 -6.03
N MET A 76 5.72 0.62 -4.97
CA MET A 76 5.90 1.14 -3.61
C MET A 76 7.35 1.50 -3.33
N THR A 77 8.28 0.71 -3.85
CA THR A 77 9.70 1.02 -3.75
C THR A 77 10.01 2.36 -4.43
N GLU A 78 9.46 2.59 -5.62
CA GLU A 78 9.66 3.85 -6.33
C GLU A 78 9.21 5.05 -5.50
N HIS A 79 8.11 4.90 -4.77
CA HIS A 79 7.58 6.01 -3.97
C HIS A 79 8.28 6.16 -2.62
N PHE A 80 8.49 5.05 -1.90
CA PHE A 80 8.92 5.12 -0.50
C PHE A 80 10.43 4.99 -0.29
N ALA A 81 11.17 4.34 -1.20
CA ALA A 81 12.59 4.09 -0.98
C ALA A 81 13.43 5.36 -0.79
N PRO A 82 13.21 6.45 -1.52
CA PRO A 82 13.98 7.67 -1.28
C PRO A 82 13.81 8.20 0.15
N TRP A 83 12.60 8.11 0.69
CA TRP A 83 12.31 8.54 2.05
C TRP A 83 12.94 7.61 3.08
N LYS A 84 12.84 6.30 2.82
CA LYS A 84 13.42 5.29 3.70
C LYS A 84 14.93 5.47 3.83
N VAL A 85 15.60 5.59 2.71
CA VAL A 85 17.05 5.66 2.69
C VAL A 85 17.55 6.99 3.28
N LYS A 86 16.90 8.09 2.92
CA LYS A 86 17.36 9.42 3.34
C LYS A 86 17.08 9.71 4.81
N PHE A 87 15.98 9.23 5.34
CA PHE A 87 15.51 9.60 6.68
C PHE A 87 15.40 8.43 7.65
N ASP A 88 15.87 7.25 7.27
CA ASP A 88 15.85 6.06 8.12
C ASP A 88 14.42 5.74 8.62
N ILE A 89 13.48 5.76 7.70
CA ILE A 89 12.08 5.47 8.01
C ILE A 89 11.82 3.98 7.82
N ASP A 90 11.13 3.38 8.77
CA ASP A 90 10.70 1.99 8.68
C ASP A 90 9.29 1.93 8.10
N PHE A 91 9.11 1.14 7.04
CA PHE A 91 7.81 1.00 6.37
C PHE A 91 7.27 -0.41 6.58
N ASP A 92 6.12 -0.51 7.24
CA ASP A 92 5.37 -1.75 7.34
C ASP A 92 4.23 -1.69 6.33
N ILE A 93 4.21 -2.62 5.38
CA ILE A 93 3.27 -2.62 4.27
C ILE A 93 2.40 -3.87 4.36
N LYS A 94 1.10 -3.67 4.49
CA LYS A 94 0.13 -4.76 4.59
C LYS A 94 -0.87 -4.69 3.44
N PRO A 95 -1.05 -5.79 2.70
CA PRO A 95 -2.16 -5.85 1.75
C PRO A 95 -3.48 -5.85 2.52
N VAL A 96 -4.42 -5.08 2.02
CA VAL A 96 -5.77 -4.99 2.59
C VAL A 96 -6.80 -5.15 1.49
N MET A 97 -8.03 -5.43 1.89
CA MET A 97 -9.11 -5.67 0.94
C MET A 97 -10.24 -4.70 1.16
N THR A 98 -10.92 -4.35 0.08
CA THR A 98 -12.22 -3.68 0.16
C THR A 98 -13.27 -4.69 0.61
N ASP A 99 -14.45 -4.19 0.96
CA ASP A 99 -15.56 -5.07 1.31
C ASP A 99 -15.91 -6.03 0.17
N ASP A 100 -15.95 -5.54 -1.07
CA ASP A 100 -16.27 -6.37 -2.23
C ASP A 100 -15.22 -7.47 -2.44
N GLU A 101 -13.95 -7.13 -2.28
CA GLU A 101 -12.88 -8.12 -2.38
C GLU A 101 -12.99 -9.16 -1.26
N LYS A 102 -13.31 -8.72 -0.06
CA LYS A 102 -13.47 -9.64 1.08
C LYS A 102 -14.65 -10.58 0.88
N VAL A 103 -15.75 -10.10 0.33
CA VAL A 103 -16.89 -10.94 -0.01
C VAL A 103 -16.49 -11.99 -1.04
N ALA A 104 -15.77 -11.60 -2.07
CA ALA A 104 -15.29 -12.52 -3.10
C ALA A 104 -14.34 -13.57 -2.51
N GLU A 105 -13.42 -13.14 -1.63
CA GLU A 105 -12.52 -14.07 -0.93
C GLU A 105 -13.28 -15.08 -0.10
N HIS A 106 -14.27 -14.64 0.64
CA HIS A 106 -15.06 -15.53 1.50
C HIS A 106 -15.82 -16.58 0.69
N LYS A 107 -16.38 -16.18 -0.45
CA LYS A 107 -17.04 -17.13 -1.36
C LYS A 107 -16.03 -18.12 -1.94
N LEU A 108 -14.85 -17.65 -2.28
CA LEU A 108 -13.79 -18.54 -2.78
C LEU A 108 -13.40 -19.57 -1.72
N VAL A 109 -13.21 -19.13 -0.47
CA VAL A 109 -12.89 -20.05 0.63
C VAL A 109 -13.96 -21.11 0.77
N GLY A 110 -15.24 -20.72 0.72
CA GLY A 110 -16.35 -21.67 0.78
C GLY A 110 -16.30 -22.70 -0.34
N SER A 111 -16.00 -22.25 -1.55
CA SER A 111 -15.88 -23.16 -2.70
C SER A 111 -14.70 -24.12 -2.54
N LEU A 112 -13.58 -23.63 -2.03
CA LEU A 112 -12.39 -24.47 -1.81
C LEU A 112 -12.66 -25.51 -0.72
N MET A 113 -13.35 -25.14 0.35
CA MET A 113 -13.70 -26.09 1.42
C MET A 113 -14.63 -27.17 0.89
N ALA A 114 -15.62 -26.82 0.06
CA ALA A 114 -16.50 -27.78 -0.55
C ALA A 114 -15.74 -28.75 -1.46
N ALA A 115 -14.78 -28.24 -2.22
CA ALA A 115 -13.94 -29.07 -3.08
C ALA A 115 -13.08 -30.02 -2.27
N GLU A 116 -12.52 -29.58 -1.14
CA GLU A 116 -11.74 -30.45 -0.25
C GLU A 116 -12.58 -31.59 0.30
N GLN A 117 -13.81 -31.33 0.69
CA GLN A 117 -14.71 -32.38 1.17
C GLN A 117 -14.99 -33.42 0.11
N LYS A 118 -15.19 -32.99 -1.13
CA LYS A 118 -15.40 -33.93 -2.26
C LYS A 118 -14.16 -34.77 -2.52
N MET A 119 -12.99 -34.25 -2.23
CA MET A 119 -11.72 -34.96 -2.42
C MET A 119 -11.36 -35.83 -1.22
N GLY A 120 -12.17 -35.84 -0.16
CA GLY A 120 -11.90 -36.64 1.02
C GLY A 120 -10.98 -36.00 2.03
N PHE A 121 -10.66 -34.72 1.88
CA PHE A 121 -9.93 -33.98 2.90
C PHE A 121 -10.89 -33.47 3.94
N SER A 122 -11.35 -34.32 4.79
CA SER A 122 -12.23 -33.87 5.86
C SER A 122 -11.40 -33.49 7.05
N GLY A 123 -11.48 -32.27 7.39
CA GLY A 123 -10.80 -31.79 8.58
C GLY A 123 -11.57 -32.11 9.82
#